data_39669613a3b4f7606f8be532e5fb3117
#
_entry.id   39669613a3b4f7606f8be532e5fb3117
#
_cell.length_a   1.000
_cell.length_b   1.000
_cell.length_c   1.000
_cell.angle_alpha   90.00
_cell.angle_beta   90.00
_cell.angle_gamma   90.00
#
_symmetry.space_group_name_H-M   'P 1'
#
loop_
_entity.id
_entity.type
_entity.pdbx_description
1 polymer ?
#
loop_
_entity_poly.entity_id
_entity_poly.type
_entity_poly.pdbx_seq_one_letter_code
_entity_poly.pdbx_strand_id
1 'polypeptide(L)'
;MISRAADRVGRTQAALSQQLKRLEEDVQQPLMMRTARGISLTSHGERLLQHAQKILRAHDEAVSELLGESLSGSIRFGCPDDFAHVFLPPLLQSFSHQHPQVIIEVTCAPTPRLLEKINDHVIDIAIISHPDSLRRKDFLRREPFVWVGAKGSDAPNRKPLQLALSDPDTLDYQAATTALERAGREYRIAYASGSMAGLTAVVLSGQAITVLTQTAVPSNLRILPPSTGLPKLPSLGITVSTVQKDPSPLLKSFKAHVQLVLPSL
;
A
#
# COMPACT_ATOMS: atom_id res chain seq x y z
N MET A 1 17.05 -8.87 23.30
CA MET A 1 16.19 -7.85 22.65
C MET A 1 15.98 -6.62 23.54
N ILE A 2 15.57 -6.75 24.82
CA ILE A 2 15.38 -5.60 25.73
C ILE A 2 16.69 -4.82 25.93
N SER A 3 17.85 -5.48 26.00
CA SER A 3 19.16 -4.85 26.11
C SER A 3 19.43 -3.85 24.96
N ARG A 4 19.18 -4.25 23.71
CA ARG A 4 19.34 -3.36 22.55
C ARG A 4 18.37 -2.15 22.57
N ALA A 5 17.17 -2.34 23.10
CA ALA A 5 16.22 -1.25 23.27
C ALA A 5 16.67 -0.30 24.38
N ALA A 6 17.21 -0.82 25.46
CA ALA A 6 17.77 -0.05 26.56
C ALA A 6 18.95 0.82 26.09
N ASP A 7 19.87 0.25 25.32
CA ASP A 7 21.01 0.97 24.73
C ASP A 7 20.54 2.13 23.83
N ARG A 8 19.47 1.91 23.03
CA ARG A 8 18.90 2.93 22.14
C ARG A 8 18.31 4.13 22.87
N VAL A 9 17.74 3.91 24.05
CA VAL A 9 17.11 5.00 24.85
C VAL A 9 18.04 5.51 25.97
N GLY A 10 19.32 5.10 25.98
CA GLY A 10 20.29 5.53 26.96
C GLY A 10 19.95 5.07 28.40
N ARG A 11 19.34 3.89 28.55
CA ARG A 11 18.92 3.34 29.84
C ARG A 11 19.50 1.95 30.07
N THR A 12 19.53 1.53 31.34
CA THR A 12 19.90 0.14 31.67
C THR A 12 18.72 -0.79 31.37
N GLN A 13 19.01 -2.06 31.08
CA GLN A 13 17.97 -3.08 30.87
C GLN A 13 17.04 -3.20 32.07
N ALA A 14 17.56 -3.11 33.30
CA ALA A 14 16.77 -3.16 34.52
C ALA A 14 15.79 -1.98 34.62
N ALA A 15 16.25 -0.77 34.33
CA ALA A 15 15.41 0.43 34.32
C ALA A 15 14.29 0.33 33.26
N LEU A 16 14.61 -0.11 32.05
CA LEU A 16 13.61 -0.30 30.98
C LEU A 16 12.58 -1.35 31.35
N SER A 17 13.03 -2.49 31.94
CA SER A 17 12.12 -3.55 32.40
C SER A 17 11.20 -3.07 33.52
N GLN A 18 11.69 -2.24 34.43
CA GLN A 18 10.88 -1.65 35.50
C GLN A 18 9.86 -0.65 34.96
N GLN A 19 10.24 0.18 34.00
CA GLN A 19 9.30 1.10 33.33
C GLN A 19 8.19 0.35 32.61
N LEU A 20 8.54 -0.72 31.87
CA LEU A 20 7.57 -1.55 31.20
C LEU A 20 6.59 -2.19 32.20
N LYS A 21 7.11 -2.73 33.32
CA LYS A 21 6.27 -3.33 34.35
C LYS A 21 5.29 -2.31 34.95
N ARG A 22 5.74 -1.08 35.23
CA ARG A 22 4.86 0.01 35.69
C ARG A 22 3.77 0.32 34.66
N LEU A 23 4.13 0.39 33.39
CA LEU A 23 3.16 0.63 32.32
C LEU A 23 2.11 -0.50 32.24
N GLU A 24 2.50 -1.77 32.42
CA GLU A 24 1.59 -2.91 32.50
C GLU A 24 0.66 -2.83 33.73
N GLU A 25 1.21 -2.37 34.86
CA GLU A 25 0.45 -2.12 36.10
C GLU A 25 -0.57 -0.98 35.90
N ASP A 26 -0.17 0.13 35.26
CA ASP A 26 -1.05 1.29 34.99
C ASP A 26 -2.21 0.92 34.06
N VAL A 27 -1.96 0.11 33.02
CA VAL A 27 -2.99 -0.31 32.07
C VAL A 27 -3.71 -1.59 32.51
N GLN A 28 -3.29 -2.23 33.59
CA GLN A 28 -3.82 -3.48 34.15
C GLN A 28 -3.89 -4.63 33.12
N GLN A 29 -2.96 -4.65 32.19
CA GLN A 29 -2.89 -5.65 31.13
C GLN A 29 -1.42 -5.99 30.83
N PRO A 30 -1.07 -7.26 30.56
CA PRO A 30 0.24 -7.61 30.06
C PRO A 30 0.39 -7.09 28.63
N LEU A 31 1.47 -6.35 28.37
CA LEU A 31 1.77 -5.76 27.07
C LEU A 31 2.75 -6.62 26.29
N MET A 32 3.60 -7.40 27.00
CA MET A 32 4.58 -8.30 26.40
C MET A 32 4.44 -9.71 26.94
N MET A 33 4.78 -10.69 26.11
CA MET A 33 4.85 -12.09 26.50
C MET A 33 6.21 -12.69 26.11
N ARG A 34 6.69 -13.62 26.93
CA ARG A 34 7.87 -14.42 26.60
C ARG A 34 7.47 -15.60 25.72
N THR A 35 8.17 -15.79 24.62
CA THR A 35 7.99 -16.92 23.71
C THR A 35 9.29 -17.70 23.61
N ALA A 36 9.27 -18.91 23.04
CA ALA A 36 10.46 -19.70 22.78
C ALA A 36 11.48 -18.98 21.86
N ARG A 37 11.02 -17.99 21.07
CA ARG A 37 11.83 -17.17 20.15
C ARG A 37 12.25 -15.81 20.74
N GLY A 38 11.89 -15.52 21.99
CA GLY A 38 12.19 -14.28 22.68
C GLY A 38 10.95 -13.58 23.28
N ILE A 39 10.84 -12.29 23.07
CA ILE A 39 9.72 -11.46 23.57
C ILE A 39 8.89 -11.00 22.40
N SER A 40 7.57 -11.14 22.49
CA SER A 40 6.57 -10.61 21.55
C SER A 40 5.57 -9.72 22.27
N LEU A 41 4.86 -8.88 21.53
CA LEU A 41 3.73 -8.10 22.05
C LEU A 41 2.52 -9.01 22.27
N THR A 42 1.69 -8.65 23.24
CA THR A 42 0.31 -9.15 23.35
C THR A 42 -0.61 -8.31 22.44
N SER A 43 -1.86 -8.71 22.25
CA SER A 43 -2.85 -7.90 21.54
C SER A 43 -3.04 -6.51 22.20
N HIS A 44 -2.96 -6.42 23.54
CA HIS A 44 -2.98 -5.14 24.26
C HIS A 44 -1.70 -4.33 24.01
N GLY A 45 -0.54 -5.02 23.94
CA GLY A 45 0.74 -4.40 23.60
C GLY A 45 0.76 -3.83 22.18
N GLU A 46 0.21 -4.53 21.21
CA GLU A 46 0.09 -4.04 19.83
C GLU A 46 -0.80 -2.79 19.75
N ARG A 47 -1.96 -2.82 20.42
CA ARG A 47 -2.85 -1.65 20.49
C ARG A 47 -2.19 -0.46 21.17
N LEU A 48 -1.52 -0.67 22.30
CA LEU A 48 -0.83 0.40 23.02
C LEU A 48 0.33 0.97 22.17
N LEU A 49 1.09 0.12 21.47
CA LEU A 49 2.17 0.56 20.58
C LEU A 49 1.66 1.53 19.51
N GLN A 50 0.50 1.23 18.90
CA GLN A 50 -0.12 2.13 17.93
C GLN A 50 -0.46 3.51 18.52
N HIS A 51 -1.00 3.54 19.76
CA HIS A 51 -1.28 4.80 20.45
C HIS A 51 0.00 5.54 20.87
N ALA A 52 1.00 4.83 21.39
CA ALA A 52 2.29 5.41 21.78
C ALA A 52 3.00 6.07 20.59
N GLN A 53 2.99 5.42 19.43
CA GLN A 53 3.55 5.98 18.20
C GLN A 53 2.83 7.28 17.76
N LYS A 54 1.51 7.38 17.96
CA LYS A 54 0.77 8.63 17.67
C LYS A 54 1.16 9.76 18.62
N ILE A 55 1.27 9.45 19.90
CA ILE A 55 1.65 10.44 20.93
C ILE A 55 3.06 10.98 20.64
N LEU A 56 4.02 10.09 20.37
CA LEU A 56 5.39 10.50 20.06
C LEU A 56 5.46 11.37 18.81
N ARG A 57 4.75 11.01 17.74
CA ARG A 57 4.68 11.84 16.53
C ARG A 57 4.10 13.23 16.81
N ALA A 58 2.97 13.29 17.53
CA ALA A 58 2.36 14.58 17.88
C ALA A 58 3.29 15.45 18.72
N HIS A 59 4.09 14.83 19.59
CA HIS A 59 5.13 15.52 20.36
C HIS A 59 6.22 16.08 19.44
N ASP A 60 6.78 15.26 18.55
CA ASP A 60 7.86 15.66 17.65
C ASP A 60 7.40 16.77 16.69
N GLU A 61 6.16 16.69 16.18
CA GLU A 61 5.54 17.73 15.37
C GLU A 61 5.39 19.06 16.14
N ALA A 62 4.91 19.02 17.38
CA ALA A 62 4.75 20.19 18.22
C ALA A 62 6.11 20.86 18.53
N VAL A 63 7.14 20.06 18.79
CA VAL A 63 8.51 20.57 19.02
C VAL A 63 9.05 21.23 17.75
N SER A 64 8.91 20.60 16.58
CA SER A 64 9.38 21.17 15.30
C SER A 64 8.66 22.48 14.94
N GLU A 65 7.34 22.54 15.20
CA GLU A 65 6.55 23.76 14.97
C GLU A 65 7.04 24.92 15.86
N LEU A 66 7.30 24.65 17.15
CA LEU A 66 7.79 25.67 18.10
C LEU A 66 9.21 26.15 17.80
N LEU A 67 10.05 25.27 17.25
CA LEU A 67 11.42 25.61 16.88
C LEU A 67 11.52 26.36 15.55
N GLY A 68 10.42 26.47 14.79
CA GLY A 68 10.40 27.06 13.45
C GLY A 68 11.25 26.28 12.46
N GLU A 69 11.50 25.00 12.72
CA GLU A 69 12.29 24.12 11.88
C GLU A 69 11.50 23.67 10.64
N SER A 70 12.22 23.25 9.60
CA SER A 70 11.62 22.57 8.44
C SER A 70 10.85 21.33 8.90
N LEU A 71 9.74 21.01 8.23
CA LEU A 71 8.92 19.83 8.54
C LEU A 71 9.81 18.60 8.78
N SER A 72 9.68 17.99 9.96
CA SER A 72 10.40 16.79 10.38
C SER A 72 9.43 15.77 10.95
N GLY A 73 9.87 14.52 11.10
CA GLY A 73 9.04 13.44 11.61
C GLY A 73 8.91 12.28 10.63
N SER A 74 7.91 11.42 10.83
CA SER A 74 7.69 10.23 9.98
C SER A 74 6.27 10.16 9.43
N ILE A 75 6.14 9.69 8.18
CA ILE A 75 4.88 9.42 7.49
C ILE A 75 4.85 7.96 7.10
N ARG A 76 3.79 7.24 7.46
CA ARG A 76 3.53 5.88 6.99
C ARG A 76 2.57 5.95 5.80
N PHE A 77 3.15 5.72 4.62
CA PHE A 77 2.48 5.90 3.34
C PHE A 77 2.13 4.57 2.71
N GLY A 78 0.87 4.38 2.33
CA GLY A 78 0.37 3.22 1.59
C GLY A 78 0.28 3.48 0.10
N CYS A 79 0.71 2.51 -0.71
CA CYS A 79 0.57 2.56 -2.16
C CYS A 79 0.20 1.17 -2.69
N PRO A 80 -0.77 1.05 -3.63
CA PRO A 80 -1.02 -0.21 -4.30
C PRO A 80 0.24 -0.73 -5.00
N ASP A 81 0.45 -2.06 -4.92
CA ASP A 81 1.68 -2.71 -5.38
C ASP A 81 1.94 -2.49 -6.89
N ASP A 82 0.87 -2.46 -7.67
CA ASP A 82 0.89 -2.22 -9.11
C ASP A 82 1.30 -0.78 -9.48
N PHE A 83 1.03 0.20 -8.63
CA PHE A 83 1.43 1.60 -8.85
C PHE A 83 2.79 1.97 -8.27
N ALA A 84 3.31 1.13 -7.37
CA ALA A 84 4.49 1.49 -6.59
C ALA A 84 5.70 1.90 -7.46
N HIS A 85 6.01 1.13 -8.50
CA HIS A 85 7.15 1.39 -9.36
C HIS A 85 7.00 2.62 -10.28
N VAL A 86 5.76 3.09 -10.49
CA VAL A 86 5.47 4.27 -11.32
C VAL A 86 5.33 5.53 -10.48
N PHE A 87 4.55 5.45 -9.39
CA PHE A 87 4.18 6.65 -8.64
C PHE A 87 5.17 6.98 -7.50
N LEU A 88 5.73 5.97 -6.82
CA LEU A 88 6.61 6.25 -5.69
C LEU A 88 7.88 7.03 -6.05
N PRO A 89 8.63 6.67 -7.12
CA PRO A 89 9.88 7.38 -7.41
C PRO A 89 9.71 8.89 -7.56
N PRO A 90 8.83 9.43 -8.42
CA PRO A 90 8.68 10.86 -8.58
C PRO A 90 8.06 11.54 -7.34
N LEU A 91 7.10 10.89 -6.66
CA LEU A 91 6.51 11.42 -5.44
C LEU A 91 7.53 11.56 -4.31
N LEU A 92 8.32 10.50 -4.08
CA LEU A 92 9.29 10.49 -2.99
C LEU A 92 10.47 11.41 -3.30
N GLN A 93 10.98 11.39 -4.53
CA GLN A 93 12.11 12.22 -4.93
C GLN A 93 11.79 13.71 -4.73
N SER A 94 10.65 14.19 -5.22
CA SER A 94 10.27 15.59 -5.12
C SER A 94 9.96 16.02 -3.69
N PHE A 95 9.31 15.18 -2.88
CA PHE A 95 9.00 15.51 -1.49
C PHE A 95 10.25 15.48 -0.60
N SER A 96 11.10 14.45 -0.72
CA SER A 96 12.32 14.36 0.09
C SER A 96 13.33 15.45 -0.22
N HIS A 97 13.34 15.97 -1.46
CA HIS A 97 14.18 17.12 -1.80
C HIS A 97 13.74 18.41 -1.06
N GLN A 98 12.42 18.60 -0.88
CA GLN A 98 11.86 19.75 -0.16
C GLN A 98 11.92 19.57 1.37
N HIS A 99 11.83 18.33 1.85
CA HIS A 99 11.73 17.98 3.26
C HIS A 99 12.72 16.85 3.63
N PRO A 100 14.03 17.11 3.63
CA PRO A 100 15.07 16.07 3.79
C PRO A 100 15.09 15.40 5.17
N GLN A 101 14.47 16.02 6.18
CA GLN A 101 14.39 15.48 7.55
C GLN A 101 13.17 14.56 7.75
N VAL A 102 12.27 14.45 6.77
CA VAL A 102 11.09 13.61 6.87
C VAL A 102 11.42 12.17 6.50
N ILE A 103 11.05 11.23 7.37
CA ILE A 103 11.14 9.81 7.11
C ILE A 103 9.82 9.33 6.51
N ILE A 104 9.86 8.66 5.35
CA ILE A 104 8.68 8.07 4.73
C ILE A 104 8.80 6.55 4.76
N GLU A 105 7.92 5.92 5.53
CA GLU A 105 7.79 4.46 5.61
C GLU A 105 6.74 4.01 4.60
N VAL A 106 7.14 3.25 3.58
CA VAL A 106 6.24 2.82 2.52
C VAL A 106 5.71 1.40 2.78
N THR A 107 4.40 1.24 2.67
CA THR A 107 3.72 -0.07 2.67
C THR A 107 3.04 -0.29 1.34
N CYS A 108 3.44 -1.34 0.62
CA CYS A 108 2.76 -1.75 -0.61
C CYS A 108 1.79 -2.90 -0.31
N ALA A 109 0.52 -2.74 -0.73
CA ALA A 109 -0.51 -3.77 -0.58
C ALA A 109 -1.73 -3.42 -1.47
N PRO A 110 -2.61 -4.36 -1.80
CA PRO A 110 -3.87 -4.07 -2.47
C PRO A 110 -4.75 -3.09 -1.70
N THR A 111 -5.56 -2.28 -2.41
CA THR A 111 -6.44 -1.25 -1.81
C THR A 111 -7.25 -1.74 -0.61
N PRO A 112 -7.92 -2.93 -0.62
CA PRO A 112 -8.64 -3.41 0.56
C PRO A 112 -7.77 -3.49 1.81
N ARG A 113 -6.55 -4.02 1.68
CA ARG A 113 -5.58 -4.15 2.78
C ARG A 113 -5.01 -2.80 3.25
N LEU A 114 -4.86 -1.85 2.33
CA LEU A 114 -4.46 -0.48 2.68
C LEU A 114 -5.55 0.23 3.48
N LEU A 115 -6.83 0.05 3.12
CA LEU A 115 -7.95 0.60 3.86
C LEU A 115 -8.06 0.02 5.28
N GLU A 116 -7.87 -1.29 5.44
CA GLU A 116 -7.78 -1.92 6.77
C GLU A 116 -6.66 -1.27 7.60
N LYS A 117 -5.45 -1.16 7.03
CA LYS A 117 -4.30 -0.55 7.71
C LYS A 117 -4.48 0.92 8.04
N ILE A 118 -5.22 1.69 7.23
CA ILE A 118 -5.61 3.06 7.54
C ILE A 118 -6.55 3.06 8.75
N ASN A 119 -7.62 2.25 8.75
CA ASN A 119 -8.60 2.17 9.82
C ASN A 119 -7.95 1.73 11.14
N ASP A 120 -7.00 0.80 11.07
CA ASP A 120 -6.21 0.33 12.21
C ASP A 120 -5.10 1.31 12.62
N HIS A 121 -4.98 2.43 11.93
CA HIS A 121 -3.92 3.43 12.14
C HIS A 121 -2.49 2.88 11.99
N VAL A 122 -2.30 1.82 11.24
CA VAL A 122 -0.97 1.26 10.88
C VAL A 122 -0.29 2.15 9.85
N ILE A 123 -1.04 2.73 8.92
CA ILE A 123 -0.59 3.75 7.97
C ILE A 123 -1.38 5.04 8.14
N ASP A 124 -0.79 6.17 7.76
CA ASP A 124 -1.36 7.51 7.99
C ASP A 124 -2.15 8.00 6.78
N ILE A 125 -1.68 7.67 5.59
CA ILE A 125 -2.21 8.09 4.30
C ILE A 125 -1.92 7.02 3.25
N ALA A 126 -2.81 6.80 2.30
CA ALA A 126 -2.58 5.91 1.18
C ALA A 126 -3.19 6.42 -0.13
N ILE A 127 -2.53 6.09 -1.23
CA ILE A 127 -3.17 6.04 -2.55
C ILE A 127 -4.09 4.83 -2.54
N ILE A 128 -5.31 5.00 -3.01
CA ILE A 128 -6.31 3.93 -3.11
C ILE A 128 -7.07 4.01 -4.43
N SER A 129 -7.58 2.87 -4.87
CA SER A 129 -8.33 2.74 -6.11
C SER A 129 -9.81 2.51 -5.84
N HIS A 130 -10.65 3.06 -6.70
CA HIS A 130 -12.10 2.86 -6.68
C HIS A 130 -12.62 2.50 -8.08
N PRO A 131 -13.75 1.79 -8.19
CA PRO A 131 -14.42 1.63 -9.47
C PRO A 131 -14.75 3.01 -10.08
N ASP A 132 -14.43 3.25 -11.35
CA ASP A 132 -14.72 4.52 -12.03
C ASP A 132 -16.23 4.79 -12.13
N SER A 133 -17.06 3.74 -12.06
CA SER A 133 -18.51 3.83 -12.02
C SER A 133 -19.05 4.68 -10.86
N LEU A 134 -18.29 4.84 -9.79
CA LEU A 134 -18.65 5.72 -8.66
C LEU A 134 -18.60 7.21 -9.01
N ARG A 135 -17.94 7.59 -10.10
CA ARG A 135 -17.83 8.98 -10.61
C ARG A 135 -17.54 10.01 -9.52
N ARG A 136 -16.66 9.67 -8.59
CA ARG A 136 -16.30 10.56 -7.46
C ARG A 136 -15.61 11.83 -7.98
N LYS A 137 -15.90 12.97 -7.35
CA LYS A 137 -15.28 14.27 -7.69
C LYS A 137 -13.83 14.39 -7.23
N ASP A 138 -13.41 13.57 -6.27
CA ASP A 138 -12.08 13.55 -5.68
C ASP A 138 -11.10 12.58 -6.38
N PHE A 139 -11.48 12.04 -7.55
CA PHE A 139 -10.54 11.30 -8.37
C PHE A 139 -9.43 12.22 -8.87
N LEU A 140 -8.21 11.93 -8.45
CA LEU A 140 -7.00 12.62 -8.89
C LEU A 140 -6.58 12.17 -10.29
N ARG A 141 -6.85 10.90 -10.61
CA ARG A 141 -6.48 10.28 -11.87
C ARG A 141 -7.43 9.13 -12.21
N ARG A 142 -7.59 8.84 -13.50
CA ARG A 142 -8.27 7.65 -14.01
C ARG A 142 -7.31 6.78 -14.77
N GLU A 143 -7.35 5.48 -14.49
CA GLU A 143 -6.50 4.48 -15.12
C GLU A 143 -7.35 3.40 -15.80
N PRO A 144 -7.22 3.18 -17.12
CA PRO A 144 -7.87 2.07 -17.77
C PRO A 144 -7.19 0.76 -17.42
N PHE A 145 -7.97 -0.28 -17.18
CA PHE A 145 -7.46 -1.65 -17.16
C PHE A 145 -7.21 -2.15 -18.57
N VAL A 146 -6.16 -2.93 -18.72
CA VAL A 146 -5.73 -3.54 -19.98
C VAL A 146 -5.37 -5.01 -19.78
N TRP A 147 -5.64 -5.83 -20.80
CA TRP A 147 -5.15 -7.19 -20.86
C TRP A 147 -3.65 -7.20 -21.17
N VAL A 148 -2.89 -7.99 -20.42
CA VAL A 148 -1.43 -8.01 -20.51
C VAL A 148 -0.93 -9.44 -20.67
N GLY A 149 0.04 -9.64 -21.56
CA GLY A 149 0.66 -10.91 -21.83
C GLY A 149 2.13 -10.81 -22.20
N ALA A 150 2.84 -11.93 -22.24
CA ALA A 150 4.22 -11.98 -22.72
C ALA A 150 4.29 -11.75 -24.24
N LYS A 151 5.37 -11.11 -24.69
CA LYS A 151 5.65 -10.91 -26.11
C LYS A 151 5.82 -12.29 -26.80
N GLY A 152 5.11 -12.52 -27.91
CA GLY A 152 5.18 -13.77 -28.67
C GLY A 152 4.48 -14.97 -28.06
N SER A 153 3.81 -14.83 -26.89
CA SER A 153 3.07 -15.93 -26.25
C SER A 153 1.73 -16.19 -26.95
N ASP A 154 1.34 -17.46 -26.99
CA ASP A 154 0.03 -17.93 -27.46
C ASP A 154 -1.04 -17.98 -26.33
N ALA A 155 -0.70 -17.58 -25.11
CA ALA A 155 -1.61 -17.63 -23.97
C ALA A 155 -2.98 -16.95 -24.23
N PRO A 156 -3.09 -15.84 -24.98
CA PRO A 156 -4.38 -15.22 -25.27
C PRO A 156 -5.35 -16.08 -26.11
N ASN A 157 -4.83 -17.05 -26.86
CA ASN A 157 -5.60 -17.91 -27.76
C ASN A 157 -6.05 -19.24 -27.11
N ARG A 158 -5.56 -19.54 -25.92
CA ARG A 158 -5.87 -20.80 -25.22
C ARG A 158 -7.36 -20.90 -24.85
N LYS A 159 -7.88 -22.14 -24.85
CA LYS A 159 -9.24 -22.49 -24.45
C LYS A 159 -9.19 -23.66 -23.46
N PRO A 160 -9.63 -23.49 -22.19
CA PRO A 160 -10.04 -22.24 -21.58
C PRO A 160 -8.87 -21.24 -21.44
N LEU A 161 -9.18 -19.93 -21.45
CA LEU A 161 -8.19 -18.88 -21.26
C LEU A 161 -7.52 -19.01 -19.88
N GLN A 162 -6.20 -18.98 -19.84
CA GLN A 162 -5.45 -19.10 -18.58
C GLN A 162 -5.17 -17.71 -18.01
N LEU A 163 -5.63 -17.46 -16.78
CA LEU A 163 -5.45 -16.19 -16.10
C LEU A 163 -4.46 -16.32 -14.93
N ALA A 164 -3.67 -15.29 -14.74
CA ALA A 164 -2.93 -15.01 -13.50
C ALA A 164 -3.55 -13.78 -12.87
N LEU A 165 -4.14 -13.88 -11.69
CA LEU A 165 -4.86 -12.79 -11.03
C LEU A 165 -4.44 -12.65 -9.57
N SER A 166 -4.71 -11.47 -9.01
CA SER A 166 -4.56 -11.15 -7.60
C SER A 166 -5.69 -11.73 -6.74
N ASP A 167 -5.93 -11.16 -5.57
CA ASP A 167 -6.98 -11.61 -4.67
C ASP A 167 -8.39 -11.26 -5.23
N PRO A 168 -9.42 -12.08 -4.96
CA PRO A 168 -10.79 -11.88 -5.49
C PRO A 168 -11.45 -10.54 -5.12
N ASP A 169 -11.00 -9.89 -4.05
CA ASP A 169 -11.52 -8.61 -3.57
C ASP A 169 -10.87 -7.39 -4.25
N THR A 170 -9.95 -7.61 -5.20
CA THR A 170 -9.29 -6.54 -5.96
C THR A 170 -10.04 -6.16 -7.23
N LEU A 171 -9.84 -4.90 -7.68
CA LEU A 171 -10.56 -4.37 -8.85
C LEU A 171 -10.12 -5.01 -10.17
N ASP A 172 -8.86 -5.39 -10.32
CA ASP A 172 -8.33 -6.09 -11.50
C ASP A 172 -8.94 -7.48 -11.64
N TYR A 173 -9.03 -8.23 -10.53
CA TYR A 173 -9.71 -9.55 -10.51
C TYR A 173 -11.17 -9.41 -10.93
N GLN A 174 -11.92 -8.50 -10.32
CA GLN A 174 -13.32 -8.26 -10.61
C GLN A 174 -13.54 -7.78 -12.06
N ALA A 175 -12.65 -6.90 -12.54
CA ALA A 175 -12.69 -6.42 -13.92
C ALA A 175 -12.49 -7.56 -14.93
N ALA A 176 -11.49 -8.42 -14.70
CA ALA A 176 -11.19 -9.57 -15.57
C ALA A 176 -12.36 -10.55 -15.63
N THR A 177 -12.79 -11.05 -14.47
CA THR A 177 -13.82 -12.09 -14.37
C THR A 177 -15.16 -11.59 -14.90
N THR A 178 -15.62 -10.41 -14.46
CA THR A 178 -16.88 -9.84 -14.93
C THR A 178 -16.90 -9.60 -16.44
N ALA A 179 -15.77 -9.14 -17.02
CA ALA A 179 -15.72 -8.89 -18.46
C ALA A 179 -15.78 -10.22 -19.26
N LEU A 180 -15.08 -11.26 -18.83
CA LEU A 180 -15.10 -12.57 -19.49
C LEU A 180 -16.44 -13.28 -19.36
N GLU A 181 -17.07 -13.22 -18.19
CA GLU A 181 -18.41 -13.79 -17.94
C GLU A 181 -19.46 -13.14 -18.83
N ARG A 182 -19.47 -11.81 -18.94
CA ARG A 182 -20.37 -11.06 -19.84
C ARG A 182 -20.14 -11.39 -21.31
N ALA A 183 -18.90 -11.70 -21.69
CA ALA A 183 -18.55 -12.09 -23.06
C ALA A 183 -18.77 -13.59 -23.34
N GLY A 184 -19.19 -14.38 -22.36
CA GLY A 184 -19.34 -15.83 -22.48
C GLY A 184 -18.03 -16.54 -22.82
N ARG A 185 -16.88 -15.97 -22.45
CA ARG A 185 -15.58 -16.55 -22.75
C ARG A 185 -15.10 -17.44 -21.61
N GLU A 186 -14.89 -18.71 -21.90
CA GLU A 186 -14.37 -19.66 -20.92
C GLU A 186 -12.96 -19.29 -20.46
N TYR A 187 -12.77 -19.28 -19.16
CA TYR A 187 -11.48 -19.01 -18.52
C TYR A 187 -11.24 -19.90 -17.30
N ARG A 188 -10.00 -19.95 -16.88
CA ARG A 188 -9.56 -20.57 -15.65
C ARG A 188 -8.51 -19.68 -14.97
N ILE A 189 -8.66 -19.44 -13.67
CA ILE A 189 -7.60 -18.83 -12.87
C ILE A 189 -6.58 -19.94 -12.59
N ALA A 190 -5.52 -19.95 -13.38
CA ALA A 190 -4.48 -20.99 -13.31
C ALA A 190 -3.40 -20.62 -12.29
N TYR A 191 -3.25 -19.33 -12.02
CA TYR A 191 -2.26 -18.79 -11.10
C TYR A 191 -2.86 -17.66 -10.28
N ALA A 192 -2.52 -17.62 -8.98
CA ALA A 192 -2.92 -16.56 -8.07
C ALA A 192 -1.68 -16.04 -7.33
N SER A 193 -1.56 -14.74 -7.19
CA SER A 193 -0.48 -14.10 -6.41
C SER A 193 -0.93 -12.73 -5.91
N GLY A 194 -0.81 -12.48 -4.61
CA GLY A 194 -1.01 -11.15 -4.02
C GLY A 194 0.15 -10.18 -4.28
N SER A 195 1.13 -10.55 -5.12
CA SER A 195 2.30 -9.73 -5.44
C SER A 195 2.38 -9.46 -6.94
N MET A 196 2.56 -8.19 -7.31
CA MET A 196 2.79 -7.78 -8.70
C MET A 196 3.99 -8.47 -9.34
N ALA A 197 5.07 -8.68 -8.57
CA ALA A 197 6.26 -9.38 -9.05
C ALA A 197 5.95 -10.85 -9.40
N GLY A 198 5.16 -11.53 -8.55
CA GLY A 198 4.71 -12.90 -8.80
C GLY A 198 3.82 -13.02 -10.04
N LEU A 199 2.83 -12.14 -10.18
CA LEU A 199 1.96 -12.09 -11.37
C LEU A 199 2.78 -11.82 -12.64
N THR A 200 3.68 -10.85 -12.61
CA THR A 200 4.57 -10.51 -13.73
C THR A 200 5.43 -11.72 -14.15
N ALA A 201 6.02 -12.44 -13.20
CA ALA A 201 6.84 -13.62 -13.48
C ALA A 201 6.03 -14.74 -14.16
N VAL A 202 4.80 -14.99 -13.67
CA VAL A 202 3.90 -15.96 -14.31
C VAL A 202 3.53 -15.56 -15.73
N VAL A 203 3.18 -14.30 -15.95
CA VAL A 203 2.83 -13.80 -17.29
C VAL A 203 4.02 -13.88 -18.24
N LEU A 204 5.24 -13.51 -17.76
CA LEU A 204 6.47 -13.61 -18.55
C LEU A 204 6.80 -15.04 -18.97
N SER A 205 6.41 -16.05 -18.21
CA SER A 205 6.56 -17.45 -18.60
C SER A 205 5.73 -17.83 -19.83
N GLY A 206 4.83 -16.96 -20.27
CA GLY A 206 3.93 -17.21 -21.40
C GLY A 206 2.79 -18.18 -21.11
N GLN A 207 2.58 -18.55 -19.83
CA GLN A 207 1.57 -19.55 -19.47
C GLN A 207 0.18 -18.95 -19.23
N ALA A 208 0.08 -17.67 -18.91
CA ALA A 208 -1.17 -16.99 -18.62
C ALA A 208 -1.13 -15.52 -19.09
N ILE A 209 -2.29 -14.88 -19.10
CA ILE A 209 -2.44 -13.43 -19.23
C ILE A 209 -2.96 -12.86 -17.92
N THR A 210 -2.83 -11.55 -17.73
CA THR A 210 -3.33 -10.83 -16.55
C THR A 210 -4.04 -9.56 -16.95
N VAL A 211 -4.61 -8.88 -15.97
CA VAL A 211 -5.15 -7.51 -16.07
C VAL A 211 -4.31 -6.59 -15.20
N LEU A 212 -3.88 -5.49 -15.77
CA LEU A 212 -3.17 -4.42 -15.07
C LEU A 212 -3.77 -3.07 -15.47
N THR A 213 -3.49 -2.04 -14.69
CA THR A 213 -3.70 -0.67 -15.18
C THR A 213 -2.67 -0.35 -16.26
N GLN A 214 -3.06 0.46 -17.22
CA GLN A 214 -2.22 0.74 -18.40
C GLN A 214 -0.85 1.30 -18.02
N THR A 215 -0.81 2.20 -17.04
CA THR A 215 0.43 2.82 -16.55
C THR A 215 1.34 1.82 -15.82
N ALA A 216 0.78 0.79 -15.19
CA ALA A 216 1.53 -0.21 -14.44
C ALA A 216 2.12 -1.35 -15.30
N VAL A 217 1.88 -1.35 -16.61
CA VAL A 217 2.39 -2.43 -17.49
C VAL A 217 3.91 -2.37 -17.61
N PRO A 218 4.64 -3.39 -17.16
CA PRO A 218 6.09 -3.44 -17.29
C PRO A 218 6.54 -3.48 -18.76
N SER A 219 7.67 -2.87 -19.07
CA SER A 219 8.22 -2.76 -20.44
C SER A 219 8.54 -4.12 -21.09
N ASN A 220 8.78 -5.16 -20.31
CA ASN A 220 9.01 -6.54 -20.76
C ASN A 220 7.73 -7.34 -21.07
N LEU A 221 6.57 -6.81 -20.73
CA LEU A 221 5.26 -7.33 -21.11
C LEU A 221 4.66 -6.49 -22.25
N ARG A 222 3.51 -6.91 -22.74
CA ARG A 222 2.77 -6.15 -23.77
C ARG A 222 1.28 -6.06 -23.43
N ILE A 223 0.69 -4.93 -23.77
CA ILE A 223 -0.77 -4.78 -23.82
C ILE A 223 -1.27 -5.62 -25.02
N LEU A 224 -2.26 -6.45 -24.74
CA LEU A 224 -2.86 -7.29 -25.77
C LEU A 224 -3.81 -6.45 -26.62
N PRO A 225 -3.69 -6.54 -27.97
CA PRO A 225 -4.50 -5.73 -28.86
C PRO A 225 -5.95 -6.24 -28.92
N PRO A 226 -6.93 -5.40 -29.34
CA PRO A 226 -8.31 -5.82 -29.53
C PRO A 226 -8.51 -7.01 -30.48
N SER A 227 -7.56 -7.23 -31.39
CA SER A 227 -7.55 -8.39 -32.31
C SER A 227 -7.47 -9.75 -31.62
N THR A 228 -7.13 -9.81 -30.34
CA THR A 228 -7.17 -11.03 -29.52
C THR A 228 -8.60 -11.47 -29.18
N GLY A 229 -9.61 -10.64 -29.47
CA GLY A 229 -11.00 -10.94 -29.13
C GLY A 229 -11.31 -10.93 -27.63
N LEU A 230 -10.42 -10.35 -26.80
CA LEU A 230 -10.65 -10.15 -25.37
C LEU A 230 -11.63 -9.01 -25.15
N PRO A 231 -12.57 -9.13 -24.18
CA PRO A 231 -13.55 -8.09 -23.90
C PRO A 231 -12.88 -6.81 -23.38
N LYS A 232 -13.55 -5.66 -23.62
CA LYS A 232 -13.10 -4.38 -23.09
C LYS A 232 -13.21 -4.38 -21.58
N LEU A 233 -12.18 -3.84 -20.92
CA LEU A 233 -12.13 -3.67 -19.48
C LEU A 233 -12.57 -2.26 -19.04
N PRO A 234 -13.05 -2.10 -17.80
CA PRO A 234 -13.38 -0.80 -17.23
C PRO A 234 -12.13 0.01 -16.91
N SER A 235 -12.33 1.22 -16.41
CA SER A 235 -11.30 2.02 -15.76
C SER A 235 -11.50 2.03 -14.24
N LEU A 236 -10.48 2.45 -13.51
CA LEU A 236 -10.56 2.80 -12.10
C LEU A 236 -10.23 4.27 -11.86
N GLY A 237 -10.67 4.79 -10.74
CA GLY A 237 -10.31 6.13 -10.25
C GLY A 237 -9.37 6.02 -9.05
N ILE A 238 -8.38 6.88 -9.00
CA ILE A 238 -7.36 6.93 -7.95
C ILE A 238 -7.61 8.14 -7.06
N THR A 239 -7.60 7.91 -5.75
CA THR A 239 -7.71 8.95 -4.73
C THR A 239 -6.66 8.80 -3.65
N VAL A 240 -6.63 9.74 -2.70
CA VAL A 240 -5.86 9.66 -1.47
C VAL A 240 -6.79 9.52 -0.29
N SER A 241 -6.55 8.54 0.56
CA SER A 241 -7.32 8.27 1.79
C SER A 241 -6.50 8.48 3.05
N THR A 242 -7.14 9.04 4.08
CA THR A 242 -6.60 9.18 5.45
C THR A 242 -7.76 9.16 6.43
N VAL A 243 -7.57 8.61 7.64
CA VAL A 243 -8.61 8.60 8.69
C VAL A 243 -8.63 9.90 9.48
N GLN A 244 -7.53 10.64 9.54
CA GLN A 244 -7.41 11.82 10.37
C GLN A 244 -8.31 12.96 9.85
N LYS A 245 -9.29 13.37 10.67
CA LYS A 245 -10.16 14.54 10.37
C LYS A 245 -9.36 15.84 10.40
N ASP A 246 -8.40 15.95 11.31
CA ASP A 246 -7.46 17.07 11.40
C ASP A 246 -6.02 16.52 11.37
N PRO A 247 -5.46 16.33 10.18
CA PRO A 247 -4.11 15.82 10.02
C PRO A 247 -3.06 16.86 10.42
N SER A 248 -1.93 16.41 10.92
CA SER A 248 -0.78 17.23 11.27
C SER A 248 -0.29 18.09 10.09
N PRO A 249 0.45 19.17 10.34
CA PRO A 249 1.05 20.00 9.29
C PRO A 249 1.86 19.17 8.28
N LEU A 250 2.65 18.21 8.78
CA LEU A 250 3.45 17.31 7.96
C LEU A 250 2.55 16.45 7.04
N LEU A 251 1.51 15.84 7.60
CA LEU A 251 0.60 14.99 6.82
C LEU A 251 -0.25 15.80 5.84
N LYS A 252 -0.65 17.04 6.20
CA LYS A 252 -1.31 18.00 5.30
C LYS A 252 -0.42 18.35 4.11
N SER A 253 0.86 18.66 4.37
CA SER A 253 1.84 18.97 3.33
C SER A 253 2.06 17.79 2.39
N PHE A 254 2.28 16.58 2.93
CA PHE A 254 2.47 15.38 2.11
C PHE A 254 1.22 15.04 1.28
N LYS A 255 0.03 15.12 1.87
CA LYS A 255 -1.23 14.93 1.15
C LYS A 255 -1.38 15.91 -0.01
N ALA A 256 -1.13 17.21 0.23
CA ALA A 256 -1.18 18.24 -0.81
C ALA A 256 -0.16 17.96 -1.91
N HIS A 257 1.05 17.51 -1.55
CA HIS A 257 2.08 17.13 -2.50
C HIS A 257 1.62 15.95 -3.39
N VAL A 258 1.07 14.89 -2.81
CA VAL A 258 0.54 13.75 -3.57
C VAL A 258 -0.58 14.20 -4.50
N GLN A 259 -1.50 15.05 -4.03
CA GLN A 259 -2.61 15.57 -4.82
C GLN A 259 -2.16 16.46 -5.99
N LEU A 260 -1.04 17.15 -5.83
CA LEU A 260 -0.45 17.99 -6.88
C LEU A 260 0.27 17.17 -7.94
N VAL A 261 1.06 16.18 -7.53
CA VAL A 261 1.99 15.44 -8.40
C VAL A 261 1.30 14.29 -9.11
N LEU A 262 0.46 13.51 -8.40
CA LEU A 262 -0.15 12.29 -8.93
C LEU A 262 -0.94 12.46 -10.24
N PRO A 263 -1.70 13.55 -10.47
CA PRO A 263 -2.43 13.74 -11.73
C PRO A 263 -1.55 13.84 -12.98
N SER A 264 -0.30 14.24 -12.83
CA SER A 264 0.65 14.49 -13.93
C SER A 264 1.58 13.32 -14.23
N LEU A 265 1.58 12.28 -13.41
CA LEU A 265 2.38 11.06 -13.60
C LEU A 265 1.67 10.10 -14.59
#